data_2be60071fecac538b514678013743e82
#
_entry.id   2be60071fecac538b514678013743e82
#
_cell.length_a   1.000
_cell.length_b   1.000
_cell.length_c   1.000
_cell.angle_alpha   90.00
_cell.angle_beta   90.00
_cell.angle_gamma   90.00
#
_symmetry.space_group_name_H-M   'P 1'
#
loop_
_entity.id
_entity.type
_entity.pdbx_description
1 polymer ?
#
loop_
_entity_poly.entity_id
_entity_poly.type
_entity_poly.pdbx_seq_one_letter_code
_entity_poly.pdbx_strand_id
1 'polypeptide(L)'
;MTKITKLLTKKPIKSLAVILINIVSFTSFASSMKIAFPTVNKNLAVINNIDAKRVNEYDKIELAKLFKSVPMLMFKNQNLNPKEFYEFCKVFDSKSNDRVVHPFHNSQVDYVPQIAIRGNCYIKDLYGLKDVTLKYSGPFKNTAVWHQDIVGINEHKPPIVSSIYMLKTPPIGGETMFASMEAAYDSIDLSLKKELNNCNVIYSNSADNVMNTYYDYTGYNRVNVNNDNNMPPSQSGTTIINREPLVIYTDECKNKKALMLSPFRFAKFDKMSCEDSFDLYRELMSKYILNKENIVKIKWEMNDMLIFNNRKLIHSSSPSIEYENYERLYYSCFLGTDAPIIKCNSI
;
A
#
# COMPACT_ATOMS: atom_id res chain seq x y z
N MET A 1 -72.61 -49.05 24.15
CA MET A 1 -73.76 -48.34 24.73
C MET A 1 -73.44 -46.84 24.70
N THR A 2 -74.28 -46.22 23.99
CA THR A 2 -74.97 -44.94 24.00
C THR A 2 -74.17 -43.74 23.53
N LYS A 3 -74.45 -43.31 22.35
CA LYS A 3 -75.28 -42.20 21.82
C LYS A 3 -74.98 -40.86 22.52
N ILE A 4 -74.76 -39.78 21.78
CA ILE A 4 -75.65 -38.87 21.03
C ILE A 4 -74.80 -37.80 20.33
N THR A 5 -74.82 -37.69 19.09
CA THR A 5 -75.37 -36.80 18.05
C THR A 5 -75.58 -35.30 18.36
N LYS A 6 -75.18 -34.51 17.38
CA LYS A 6 -75.59 -33.15 16.96
C LYS A 6 -74.95 -31.97 17.71
N LEU A 7 -74.48 -30.99 17.03
CA LEU A 7 -75.09 -30.08 16.04
C LEU A 7 -74.08 -29.33 15.18
N LEU A 8 -74.37 -29.28 13.91
CA LEU A 8 -73.80 -28.38 12.91
C LEU A 8 -74.22 -26.93 13.14
N THR A 9 -73.33 -25.98 13.20
CA THR A 9 -73.62 -24.62 12.74
C THR A 9 -72.46 -24.12 11.88
N LYS A 10 -72.80 -23.93 10.62
CA LYS A 10 -71.94 -23.25 9.60
C LYS A 10 -71.76 -21.79 10.01
N LYS A 11 -70.50 -21.33 10.00
CA LYS A 11 -70.14 -19.89 9.79
C LYS A 11 -69.17 -19.79 8.68
N PRO A 12 -69.24 -18.69 7.88
CA PRO A 12 -68.57 -18.62 6.59
C PRO A 12 -67.08 -18.30 6.72
N ILE A 13 -66.31 -18.92 5.86
CA ILE A 13 -64.89 -18.66 5.63
C ILE A 13 -64.75 -17.27 5.03
N LYS A 14 -64.22 -16.31 5.78
CA LYS A 14 -63.78 -15.01 5.27
C LYS A 14 -62.30 -15.08 4.94
N SER A 15 -62.02 -14.79 3.67
CA SER A 15 -60.78 -14.31 3.05
C SER A 15 -59.48 -15.01 3.47
N LEU A 16 -59.05 -15.93 2.61
CA LEU A 16 -57.64 -16.22 2.44
C LEU A 16 -56.95 -14.95 1.92
N ALA A 17 -56.23 -14.23 2.77
CA ALA A 17 -55.27 -13.26 2.35
C ALA A 17 -54.09 -14.07 1.77
N VAL A 18 -53.98 -14.08 0.45
CA VAL A 18 -52.79 -14.56 -0.25
C VAL A 18 -51.66 -13.56 0.06
N ILE A 19 -50.84 -13.90 1.01
CA ILE A 19 -49.56 -13.23 1.21
C ILE A 19 -48.69 -13.65 0.01
N LEU A 20 -48.62 -12.79 -1.02
CA LEU A 20 -47.61 -12.85 -2.04
C LEU A 20 -46.29 -12.56 -1.34
N ILE A 21 -45.57 -13.61 -0.94
CA ILE A 21 -44.15 -13.52 -0.64
C ILE A 21 -43.48 -13.23 -1.97
N ASN A 22 -43.11 -11.99 -2.17
CA ASN A 22 -42.17 -11.64 -3.19
C ASN A 22 -40.87 -12.39 -2.85
N ILE A 23 -40.67 -13.56 -3.43
CA ILE A 23 -39.41 -14.23 -3.52
C ILE A 23 -38.59 -13.36 -4.51
N VAL A 24 -37.89 -12.38 -3.97
CA VAL A 24 -36.78 -11.78 -4.66
C VAL A 24 -35.77 -12.92 -4.81
N SER A 25 -35.78 -13.54 -5.97
CA SER A 25 -34.73 -14.47 -6.36
C SER A 25 -33.41 -13.68 -6.36
N PHE A 26 -32.69 -13.75 -5.25
CA PHE A 26 -31.28 -13.44 -5.27
C PHE A 26 -30.61 -14.47 -6.17
N THR A 27 -30.51 -14.19 -7.45
CA THR A 27 -29.51 -14.83 -8.30
C THR A 27 -28.18 -14.45 -7.66
N SER A 28 -27.59 -15.38 -6.94
CA SER A 28 -26.19 -15.25 -6.51
C SER A 28 -25.38 -15.20 -7.81
N PHE A 29 -25.01 -14.01 -8.25
CA PHE A 29 -23.97 -13.87 -9.26
C PHE A 29 -22.70 -14.42 -8.59
N ALA A 30 -22.39 -15.67 -8.89
CA ALA A 30 -21.10 -16.23 -8.51
C ALA A 30 -20.05 -15.30 -9.12
N SER A 31 -19.14 -14.79 -8.29
CA SER A 31 -18.03 -13.95 -8.76
C SER A 31 -17.28 -14.67 -9.87
N SER A 32 -17.10 -14.03 -11.01
CA SER A 32 -16.24 -14.54 -12.08
C SER A 32 -14.75 -14.35 -11.75
N MET A 33 -14.45 -13.66 -10.66
CA MET A 33 -13.11 -13.32 -10.20
C MET A 33 -12.30 -14.59 -9.92
N LYS A 34 -11.11 -14.67 -10.52
CA LYS A 34 -10.15 -15.75 -10.25
C LYS A 34 -8.96 -15.21 -9.49
N ILE A 35 -8.64 -15.82 -8.37
CA ILE A 35 -7.56 -15.42 -7.47
C ILE A 35 -6.44 -16.48 -7.53
N ALA A 36 -5.23 -16.05 -7.81
CA ALA A 36 -4.03 -16.88 -7.77
C ALA A 36 -3.00 -16.31 -6.78
N PHE A 37 -2.27 -17.17 -6.09
CA PHE A 37 -1.21 -16.81 -5.16
C PHE A 37 0.14 -17.28 -5.72
N PRO A 38 0.88 -16.41 -6.42
CA PRO A 38 2.14 -16.79 -7.06
C PRO A 38 3.32 -16.91 -6.09
N THR A 39 3.17 -16.45 -4.83
CA THR A 39 4.22 -16.47 -3.80
C THR A 39 3.89 -17.47 -2.71
N VAL A 40 4.90 -18.18 -2.21
CA VAL A 40 4.75 -19.18 -1.14
C VAL A 40 4.15 -18.57 0.14
N ASN A 41 4.58 -17.39 0.50
CA ASN A 41 4.11 -16.66 1.68
C ASN A 41 2.75 -15.98 1.51
N LYS A 42 2.12 -16.11 0.33
CA LYS A 42 0.81 -15.52 -0.02
C LYS A 42 0.69 -14.01 0.22
N ASN A 43 1.79 -13.28 0.19
CA ASN A 43 1.76 -11.81 0.31
C ASN A 43 1.23 -11.10 -0.94
N LEU A 44 1.10 -11.82 -2.04
CA LEU A 44 0.58 -11.33 -3.33
C LEU A 44 -0.56 -12.22 -3.80
N ALA A 45 -1.68 -11.60 -4.15
CA ALA A 45 -2.76 -12.23 -4.92
C ALA A 45 -2.87 -11.57 -6.29
N VAL A 46 -2.93 -12.39 -7.33
CA VAL A 46 -3.21 -11.95 -8.71
C VAL A 46 -4.68 -12.19 -8.99
N ILE A 47 -5.38 -11.11 -9.33
CA ILE A 47 -6.82 -11.08 -9.55
C ILE A 47 -7.07 -10.99 -11.06
N ASN A 48 -7.74 -11.99 -11.60
CA ASN A 48 -8.10 -12.07 -13.01
C ASN A 48 -9.62 -12.06 -13.18
N ASN A 49 -10.08 -11.80 -14.40
CA ASN A 49 -11.49 -11.78 -14.78
C ASN A 49 -12.35 -10.79 -13.97
N ILE A 50 -11.80 -9.63 -13.68
CA ILE A 50 -12.50 -8.52 -13.05
C ILE A 50 -12.23 -7.23 -13.84
N ASP A 51 -13.27 -6.44 -14.03
CA ASP A 51 -13.18 -5.07 -14.54
C ASP A 51 -13.37 -4.11 -13.37
N ALA A 52 -12.31 -3.43 -12.97
CA ALA A 52 -12.35 -2.52 -11.82
C ALA A 52 -13.34 -1.34 -11.99
N LYS A 53 -13.74 -0.99 -13.23
CA LYS A 53 -14.79 0.01 -13.49
C LYS A 53 -16.19 -0.48 -13.09
N ARG A 54 -16.42 -1.78 -13.13
CA ARG A 54 -17.76 -2.40 -13.06
C ARG A 54 -17.87 -3.41 -11.91
N VAL A 55 -17.03 -3.27 -10.90
CA VAL A 55 -17.04 -4.18 -9.74
C VAL A 55 -18.36 -4.00 -8.98
N ASN A 56 -19.09 -5.09 -8.82
CA ASN A 56 -20.30 -5.11 -8.02
C ASN A 56 -20.00 -5.04 -6.51
N GLU A 57 -20.99 -4.73 -5.69
CA GLU A 57 -20.80 -4.56 -4.25
C GLU A 57 -20.34 -5.84 -3.53
N TYR A 58 -20.76 -7.00 -4.00
CA TYR A 58 -20.30 -8.28 -3.44
C TYR A 58 -18.80 -8.46 -3.65
N ASP A 59 -18.31 -8.26 -4.88
CA ASP A 59 -16.88 -8.39 -5.20
C ASP A 59 -16.04 -7.33 -4.46
N LYS A 60 -16.54 -6.09 -4.30
CA LYS A 60 -15.88 -5.07 -3.48
C LYS A 60 -15.68 -5.52 -2.05
N ILE A 61 -16.72 -6.09 -1.42
CA ILE A 61 -16.64 -6.61 -0.05
C ILE A 61 -15.62 -7.75 0.04
N GLU A 62 -15.63 -8.69 -0.90
CA GLU A 62 -14.68 -9.81 -0.91
C GLU A 62 -13.23 -9.35 -1.14
N LEU A 63 -13.01 -8.40 -2.04
CA LEU A 63 -11.69 -7.79 -2.27
C LEU A 63 -11.20 -7.04 -1.04
N ALA A 64 -12.05 -6.25 -0.37
CA ALA A 64 -11.71 -5.56 0.87
C ALA A 64 -11.36 -6.54 2.00
N LYS A 65 -12.09 -7.66 2.11
CA LYS A 65 -11.75 -8.74 3.05
C LYS A 65 -10.41 -9.40 2.72
N LEU A 66 -10.17 -9.69 1.44
CA LEU A 66 -8.92 -10.28 0.97
C LEU A 66 -7.73 -9.36 1.30
N PHE A 67 -7.86 -8.05 1.07
CA PHE A 67 -6.81 -7.07 1.33
C PHE A 67 -6.40 -6.98 2.80
N LYS A 68 -7.28 -7.30 3.75
CA LYS A 68 -6.94 -7.37 5.18
C LYS A 68 -5.91 -8.46 5.47
N SER A 69 -5.95 -9.58 4.73
CA SER A 69 -5.07 -10.73 4.93
C SER A 69 -3.93 -10.82 3.92
N VAL A 70 -4.12 -10.29 2.71
CA VAL A 70 -3.14 -10.30 1.62
C VAL A 70 -2.76 -8.86 1.30
N PRO A 71 -1.53 -8.42 1.64
CA PRO A 71 -1.17 -7.00 1.56
C PRO A 71 -0.93 -6.48 0.14
N MET A 72 -0.90 -7.33 -0.89
CA MET A 72 -0.75 -6.94 -2.30
C MET A 72 -1.80 -7.62 -3.17
N LEU A 73 -2.59 -6.83 -3.90
CA LEU A 73 -3.56 -7.30 -4.87
C LEU A 73 -3.20 -6.75 -6.25
N MET A 74 -2.79 -7.64 -7.16
CA MET A 74 -2.47 -7.32 -8.54
C MET A 74 -3.67 -7.60 -9.44
N PHE A 75 -4.15 -6.58 -10.11
CA PHE A 75 -5.22 -6.66 -11.10
C PHE A 75 -4.63 -6.56 -12.49
N LYS A 76 -4.81 -7.59 -13.29
CA LYS A 76 -4.23 -7.67 -14.64
C LYS A 76 -5.12 -7.00 -15.67
N ASN A 77 -4.51 -6.37 -16.66
CA ASN A 77 -5.14 -5.88 -17.87
C ASN A 77 -6.37 -4.98 -17.63
N GLN A 78 -6.22 -3.97 -16.78
CA GLN A 78 -7.26 -2.98 -16.48
C GLN A 78 -7.26 -1.85 -17.53
N ASN A 79 -8.39 -1.13 -17.65
CA ASN A 79 -8.48 0.06 -18.51
C ASN A 79 -9.19 1.17 -17.75
N LEU A 80 -8.42 1.94 -16.95
CA LEU A 80 -8.94 2.94 -16.03
C LEU A 80 -8.43 4.33 -16.39
N ASN A 81 -9.31 5.33 -16.32
CA ASN A 81 -8.89 6.70 -16.22
C ASN A 81 -8.51 7.06 -14.76
N PRO A 82 -7.87 8.21 -14.50
CA PRO A 82 -7.43 8.58 -13.14
C PRO A 82 -8.55 8.57 -12.09
N LYS A 83 -9.76 9.03 -12.44
CA LYS A 83 -10.90 9.07 -11.52
C LYS A 83 -11.39 7.66 -11.18
N GLU A 84 -11.53 6.80 -12.18
CA GLU A 84 -11.92 5.39 -11.98
C GLU A 84 -10.89 4.64 -11.13
N PHE A 85 -9.60 4.89 -11.36
CA PHE A 85 -8.52 4.33 -10.54
C PHE A 85 -8.61 4.80 -9.09
N TYR A 86 -8.81 6.11 -8.86
CA TYR A 86 -8.95 6.67 -7.53
C TYR A 86 -10.16 6.08 -6.77
N GLU A 87 -11.33 6.05 -7.42
CA GLU A 87 -12.55 5.48 -6.81
C GLU A 87 -12.40 3.99 -6.48
N PHE A 88 -11.69 3.25 -7.31
CA PHE A 88 -11.41 1.84 -7.01
C PHE A 88 -10.47 1.68 -5.79
N CYS A 89 -9.48 2.55 -5.63
CA CYS A 89 -8.60 2.51 -4.45
C CYS A 89 -9.38 2.65 -3.12
N LYS A 90 -10.47 3.43 -3.10
CA LYS A 90 -11.31 3.63 -1.91
C LYS A 90 -11.98 2.35 -1.39
N VAL A 91 -12.15 1.33 -2.22
CA VAL A 91 -12.72 0.03 -1.83
C VAL A 91 -11.93 -0.61 -0.68
N PHE A 92 -10.64 -0.33 -0.59
CA PHE A 92 -9.71 -1.01 0.33
C PHE A 92 -9.47 -0.28 1.66
N ASP A 93 -9.99 0.94 1.80
CA ASP A 93 -9.95 1.69 3.06
C ASP A 93 -11.26 2.41 3.36
N SER A 94 -12.05 1.85 4.27
CA SER A 94 -13.33 2.44 4.71
C SER A 94 -13.18 3.74 5.50
N LYS A 95 -11.96 4.14 5.85
CA LYS A 95 -11.62 5.40 6.52
C LYS A 95 -10.90 6.37 5.59
N SER A 96 -10.91 6.07 4.28
CA SER A 96 -10.34 6.95 3.27
C SER A 96 -11.01 8.33 3.27
N ASN A 97 -10.23 9.34 2.94
CA ASN A 97 -10.69 10.71 2.73
C ASN A 97 -10.07 11.29 1.45
N ASP A 98 -10.57 12.43 1.00
CA ASP A 98 -10.16 13.05 -0.26
C ASP A 98 -8.95 13.99 -0.13
N ARG A 99 -8.17 13.91 0.95
CA ARG A 99 -6.95 14.72 1.11
C ARG A 99 -5.88 14.29 0.12
N VAL A 100 -5.20 15.26 -0.47
CA VAL A 100 -3.99 15.03 -1.25
C VAL A 100 -2.84 14.84 -0.30
N VAL A 101 -2.30 13.62 -0.22
CA VAL A 101 -1.22 13.30 0.72
C VAL A 101 0.13 13.04 0.03
N HIS A 102 0.16 12.87 -1.28
CA HIS A 102 1.41 12.70 -2.02
C HIS A 102 2.13 14.04 -2.23
N PRO A 103 3.47 14.06 -2.28
CA PRO A 103 4.27 15.28 -2.43
C PRO A 103 4.48 15.72 -3.89
N PHE A 104 3.76 15.14 -4.87
CA PHE A 104 4.03 15.27 -6.31
C PHE A 104 3.15 16.33 -6.98
N HIS A 105 3.10 17.54 -6.41
CA HIS A 105 2.19 18.60 -6.86
C HIS A 105 2.35 19.01 -8.33
N ASN A 106 3.57 18.92 -8.88
CA ASN A 106 3.86 19.27 -10.28
C ASN A 106 3.46 18.20 -11.31
N SER A 107 2.95 17.06 -10.85
CA SER A 107 2.56 15.95 -11.73
C SER A 107 1.21 15.34 -11.33
N GLN A 108 0.43 16.06 -10.55
CA GLN A 108 -0.93 15.64 -10.19
C GLN A 108 -1.90 15.83 -11.36
N VAL A 109 -2.96 15.04 -11.36
CA VAL A 109 -4.05 15.17 -12.33
C VAL A 109 -4.98 16.28 -11.89
N ASP A 110 -5.25 17.29 -12.75
CA ASP A 110 -5.99 18.50 -12.38
C ASP A 110 -7.35 18.22 -11.72
N TYR A 111 -8.14 17.31 -12.30
CA TYR A 111 -9.49 17.00 -11.82
C TYR A 111 -9.56 15.87 -10.78
N VAL A 112 -8.43 15.23 -10.47
CA VAL A 112 -8.25 14.23 -9.40
C VAL A 112 -6.86 14.42 -8.80
N PRO A 113 -6.64 15.47 -8.01
CA PRO A 113 -5.30 15.81 -7.51
C PRO A 113 -4.69 14.77 -6.56
N GLN A 114 -5.47 13.78 -6.10
CA GLN A 114 -5.00 12.63 -5.34
C GLN A 114 -4.17 11.64 -6.17
N ILE A 115 -4.24 11.75 -7.51
CA ILE A 115 -3.46 10.95 -8.44
C ILE A 115 -2.29 11.76 -8.98
N ALA A 116 -1.10 11.21 -8.83
CA ALA A 116 0.10 11.73 -9.46
C ALA A 116 0.49 10.87 -10.68
N ILE A 117 0.89 11.53 -11.76
CA ILE A 117 1.50 10.88 -12.94
C ILE A 117 3.00 10.84 -12.73
N ARG A 118 3.58 9.64 -12.78
CA ARG A 118 4.98 9.40 -12.50
C ARG A 118 5.64 8.62 -13.63
N GLY A 119 6.95 8.78 -13.77
CA GLY A 119 7.70 8.05 -14.80
C GLY A 119 8.99 8.76 -15.22
N ASN A 120 9.48 8.41 -16.38
CA ASN A 120 10.64 9.00 -17.05
C ASN A 120 10.36 9.10 -18.55
N CYS A 121 9.48 10.01 -18.92
CA CYS A 121 9.12 10.24 -20.32
C CYS A 121 8.67 11.69 -20.55
N TYR A 122 8.66 12.11 -21.80
CA TYR A 122 8.02 13.35 -22.20
C TYR A 122 6.52 13.15 -22.38
N ILE A 123 5.74 14.07 -21.81
CA ILE A 123 4.30 14.14 -21.92
C ILE A 123 3.93 15.37 -22.72
N LYS A 124 3.37 15.18 -23.93
CA LYS A 124 2.87 16.28 -24.73
C LYS A 124 1.56 16.83 -24.17
N ASP A 125 0.61 15.94 -23.89
CA ASP A 125 -0.69 16.27 -23.28
C ASP A 125 -1.26 14.99 -22.63
N LEU A 126 -1.47 15.03 -21.32
CA LEU A 126 -2.08 13.94 -20.58
C LEU A 126 -2.71 14.46 -19.28
N TYR A 127 -4.02 14.49 -19.21
CA TYR A 127 -4.82 14.83 -18.02
C TYR A 127 -4.40 16.12 -17.29
N GLY A 128 -4.16 17.19 -18.06
CA GLY A 128 -3.73 18.50 -17.53
C GLY A 128 -2.23 18.74 -17.59
N LEU A 129 -1.40 17.71 -17.64
CA LEU A 129 0.04 17.86 -17.88
C LEU A 129 0.30 18.15 -19.37
N LYS A 130 0.90 19.30 -19.68
CA LYS A 130 1.22 19.71 -21.04
C LYS A 130 2.69 20.06 -21.15
N ASP A 131 3.34 19.49 -22.17
CA ASP A 131 4.76 19.73 -22.48
C ASP A 131 5.70 19.55 -21.27
N VAL A 132 5.45 18.48 -20.51
CA VAL A 132 6.19 18.14 -19.27
C VAL A 132 7.11 16.96 -19.52
N THR A 133 8.39 17.10 -19.16
CA THR A 133 9.32 15.97 -19.07
C THR A 133 9.34 15.46 -17.65
N LEU A 134 8.79 14.26 -17.44
CA LEU A 134 8.95 13.55 -16.18
C LEU A 134 10.36 12.97 -16.12
N LYS A 135 11.09 13.36 -15.10
CA LYS A 135 12.44 12.81 -14.86
C LYS A 135 12.31 11.59 -13.96
N TYR A 136 13.16 10.62 -14.24
CA TYR A 136 13.31 9.47 -13.34
C TYR A 136 13.60 9.95 -11.92
N SER A 137 12.79 9.46 -10.98
CA SER A 137 12.88 9.77 -9.56
C SER A 137 13.23 8.55 -8.70
N GLY A 138 13.73 7.50 -9.35
CA GLY A 138 14.14 6.27 -8.66
C GLY A 138 15.53 6.38 -8.04
N PRO A 139 16.03 5.26 -7.51
CA PRO A 139 17.36 5.20 -6.94
C PRO A 139 18.42 5.52 -7.99
N PHE A 140 19.52 6.11 -7.55
CA PHE A 140 20.71 6.25 -8.39
C PHE A 140 21.24 4.87 -8.80
N LYS A 141 22.11 4.88 -9.80
CA LYS A 141 22.78 3.67 -10.28
C LYS A 141 23.25 2.79 -9.12
N ASN A 142 22.84 1.52 -9.10
CA ASN A 142 23.18 0.54 -8.08
C ASN A 142 22.76 0.89 -6.64
N THR A 143 21.76 1.76 -6.48
CA THR A 143 21.19 2.06 -5.16
C THR A 143 19.76 1.57 -5.05
N ALA A 144 19.24 1.50 -3.85
CA ALA A 144 17.83 1.25 -3.56
C ALA A 144 17.30 2.33 -2.62
N VAL A 145 16.03 2.68 -2.78
CA VAL A 145 15.33 3.62 -1.89
C VAL A 145 14.14 2.90 -1.27
N TRP A 146 14.44 2.06 -0.30
CA TRP A 146 13.41 1.38 0.46
C TRP A 146 12.65 2.38 1.33
N HIS A 147 11.33 2.37 1.25
CA HIS A 147 10.49 3.28 2.02
C HIS A 147 9.07 2.74 2.21
N GLN A 148 8.40 3.29 3.19
CA GLN A 148 6.95 3.29 3.31
C GLN A 148 6.47 4.71 2.98
N ASP A 149 5.43 4.82 2.18
CA ASP A 149 4.91 6.12 1.74
C ASP A 149 4.45 6.96 2.94
N ILE A 150 4.86 8.23 2.96
CA ILE A 150 4.44 9.25 3.96
C ILE A 150 4.90 8.98 5.40
N VAL A 151 5.54 7.85 5.70
CA VAL A 151 6.08 7.61 7.04
C VAL A 151 7.18 8.64 7.35
N GLY A 152 7.08 9.26 8.52
CA GLY A 152 8.02 10.31 8.95
C GLY A 152 7.74 11.70 8.36
N ILE A 153 6.57 11.93 7.78
CA ILE A 153 6.11 13.24 7.27
C ILE A 153 4.93 13.73 8.11
N ASN A 154 5.09 14.86 8.82
CA ASN A 154 4.17 15.33 9.86
C ASN A 154 2.75 15.64 9.42
N GLU A 155 2.55 16.01 8.16
CA GLU A 155 1.29 16.62 7.74
C GLU A 155 0.16 15.61 7.58
N HIS A 156 0.50 14.35 7.31
CA HIS A 156 -0.48 13.31 7.00
C HIS A 156 -0.14 11.99 7.67
N LYS A 157 -1.18 11.23 7.99
CA LYS A 157 -1.01 9.83 8.42
C LYS A 157 -0.52 9.00 7.24
N PRO A 158 0.42 8.06 7.45
CA PRO A 158 0.78 7.09 6.43
C PRO A 158 -0.46 6.36 5.89
N PRO A 159 -0.67 6.33 4.56
CA PRO A 159 -1.82 5.68 3.97
C PRO A 159 -1.87 4.19 4.31
N ILE A 160 -3.08 3.63 4.39
CA ILE A 160 -3.26 2.17 4.36
C ILE A 160 -3.07 1.68 2.93
N VAL A 161 -3.67 2.40 1.98
CA VAL A 161 -3.65 2.05 0.57
C VAL A 161 -2.67 2.95 -0.17
N SER A 162 -1.67 2.33 -0.75
CA SER A 162 -0.90 2.90 -1.86
C SER A 162 -1.13 2.06 -3.11
N SER A 163 -1.05 2.68 -4.28
CA SER A 163 -1.31 1.96 -5.52
C SER A 163 -0.54 2.52 -6.71
N ILE A 164 -0.30 1.63 -7.67
CA ILE A 164 0.39 1.90 -8.93
C ILE A 164 -0.45 1.31 -10.06
N TYR A 165 -0.69 2.09 -11.12
CA TYR A 165 -1.34 1.62 -12.34
C TYR A 165 -0.47 1.95 -13.55
N MET A 166 0.00 0.93 -14.27
CA MET A 166 0.99 1.07 -15.34
C MET A 166 0.35 1.46 -16.67
N LEU A 167 0.86 2.56 -17.24
CA LEU A 167 0.49 3.04 -18.58
C LEU A 167 1.54 2.68 -19.63
N LYS A 168 2.82 2.72 -19.26
CA LYS A 168 3.95 2.29 -20.08
C LYS A 168 4.94 1.54 -19.20
N THR A 169 5.44 0.43 -19.69
CA THR A 169 6.46 -0.39 -19.00
C THR A 169 7.70 -0.51 -19.84
N PRO A 170 8.89 -0.44 -19.24
CA PRO A 170 10.12 -0.73 -19.96
C PRO A 170 10.17 -2.23 -20.31
N PRO A 171 10.79 -2.62 -21.46
CA PRO A 171 10.92 -4.02 -21.83
C PRO A 171 11.85 -4.81 -20.89
N ILE A 172 12.78 -4.11 -20.24
CA ILE A 172 13.77 -4.68 -19.31
C ILE A 172 13.83 -3.80 -18.07
N GLY A 173 13.88 -4.41 -16.89
CA GLY A 173 13.96 -3.70 -15.61
C GLY A 173 12.66 -3.01 -15.21
N GLY A 174 12.77 -2.04 -14.32
CA GLY A 174 11.61 -1.26 -13.83
C GLY A 174 10.71 -2.01 -12.86
N GLU A 175 11.16 -3.15 -12.33
CA GLU A 175 10.42 -3.89 -11.29
C GLU A 175 10.31 -3.05 -10.02
N THR A 176 9.29 -3.35 -9.24
CA THR A 176 9.14 -2.85 -7.87
C THR A 176 9.32 -4.00 -6.90
N MET A 177 10.16 -3.81 -5.90
CA MET A 177 10.42 -4.78 -4.84
C MET A 177 9.60 -4.42 -3.61
N PHE A 178 9.05 -5.43 -2.96
CA PHE A 178 8.30 -5.33 -1.72
C PHE A 178 8.84 -6.30 -0.68
N ALA A 179 8.81 -5.90 0.59
CA ALA A 179 9.08 -6.78 1.71
C ALA A 179 8.00 -6.61 2.79
N SER A 180 7.59 -7.73 3.40
CA SER A 180 6.55 -7.73 4.42
C SER A 180 7.09 -7.30 5.77
N MET A 181 6.52 -6.24 6.32
CA MET A 181 6.85 -5.73 7.65
C MET A 181 6.18 -6.54 8.77
N GLU A 182 5.09 -7.26 8.45
CA GLU A 182 4.49 -8.26 9.36
C GLU A 182 5.39 -9.49 9.48
N ALA A 183 5.82 -10.08 8.35
CA ALA A 183 6.71 -11.23 8.36
C ALA A 183 8.07 -10.91 8.99
N ALA A 184 8.61 -9.72 8.72
CA ALA A 184 9.82 -9.24 9.38
C ALA A 184 9.65 -9.20 10.90
N TYR A 185 8.58 -8.59 11.40
CA TYR A 185 8.30 -8.55 12.84
C TYR A 185 8.10 -9.96 13.41
N ASP A 186 7.36 -10.82 12.73
CA ASP A 186 7.09 -12.19 13.18
C ASP A 186 8.40 -13.03 13.34
N SER A 187 9.40 -12.77 12.50
CA SER A 187 10.71 -13.47 12.52
C SER A 187 11.69 -12.98 13.59
N ILE A 188 11.43 -11.85 14.25
CA ILE A 188 12.28 -11.29 15.30
C ILE A 188 12.19 -12.15 16.57
N ASP A 189 13.32 -12.30 17.26
CA ASP A 189 13.39 -13.01 18.54
C ASP A 189 12.55 -12.33 19.63
N LEU A 190 11.99 -13.12 20.54
CA LEU A 190 11.06 -12.64 21.56
C LEU A 190 11.66 -11.57 22.49
N SER A 191 12.94 -11.68 22.83
CA SER A 191 13.68 -10.69 23.63
C SER A 191 13.71 -9.33 22.93
N LEU A 192 14.13 -9.31 21.68
CA LEU A 192 14.22 -8.09 20.89
C LEU A 192 12.83 -7.51 20.62
N LYS A 193 11.79 -8.33 20.37
CA LYS A 193 10.40 -7.85 20.24
C LYS A 193 9.94 -7.03 21.44
N LYS A 194 10.30 -7.44 22.67
CA LYS A 194 9.93 -6.68 23.88
C LYS A 194 10.53 -5.29 23.91
N GLU A 195 11.76 -5.14 23.44
CA GLU A 195 12.42 -3.84 23.33
C GLU A 195 11.79 -2.97 22.23
N LEU A 196 11.58 -3.54 21.04
CA LEU A 196 11.05 -2.83 19.90
C LEU A 196 9.60 -2.34 20.10
N ASN A 197 8.76 -3.08 20.83
CA ASN A 197 7.38 -2.71 21.08
C ASN A 197 7.22 -1.34 21.76
N ASN A 198 8.23 -0.92 22.53
CA ASN A 198 8.26 0.38 23.22
C ASN A 198 9.12 1.43 22.52
N CYS A 199 9.73 1.07 21.41
CA CYS A 199 10.62 1.93 20.66
C CYS A 199 9.83 2.86 19.73
N ASN A 200 10.32 4.10 19.57
CA ASN A 200 9.87 4.98 18.49
C ASN A 200 11.04 5.27 17.56
N VAL A 201 10.69 5.59 16.33
CA VAL A 201 11.62 6.05 15.30
C VAL A 201 11.57 7.56 15.24
N ILE A 202 12.73 8.19 15.23
CA ILE A 202 12.88 9.63 15.00
C ILE A 202 13.25 9.82 13.54
N TYR A 203 12.45 10.59 12.83
CA TYR A 203 12.67 11.02 11.47
C TYR A 203 13.05 12.49 11.44
N SER A 204 13.91 12.88 10.51
CA SER A 204 14.30 14.28 10.35
C SER A 204 14.49 14.63 8.89
N ASN A 205 14.10 15.85 8.52
CA ASN A 205 14.33 16.41 7.19
C ASN A 205 15.60 17.30 7.14
N SER A 206 16.50 17.18 8.12
CA SER A 206 17.79 17.88 8.07
C SER A 206 18.55 17.51 6.77
N ALA A 207 19.38 18.43 6.28
CA ALA A 207 20.18 18.19 5.09
C ALA A 207 21.01 16.90 5.19
N ASP A 208 21.65 16.66 6.35
CA ASP A 208 22.45 15.46 6.60
C ASP A 208 21.62 14.17 6.50
N ASN A 209 20.40 14.17 7.00
CA ASN A 209 19.54 12.99 6.92
C ASN A 209 18.97 12.78 5.51
N VAL A 210 18.65 13.83 4.79
CA VAL A 210 18.23 13.72 3.38
C VAL A 210 19.36 13.17 2.53
N MET A 211 20.60 13.66 2.75
CA MET A 211 21.80 13.19 2.07
C MET A 211 22.12 11.73 2.37
N ASN A 212 21.80 11.26 3.58
CA ASN A 212 22.03 9.89 4.02
C ASN A 212 20.83 8.93 3.73
N THR A 213 19.90 9.33 2.86
CA THR A 213 18.72 8.52 2.51
C THR A 213 19.02 7.40 1.53
N TYR A 214 20.11 7.51 0.79
CA TYR A 214 20.45 6.56 -0.26
C TYR A 214 21.26 5.38 0.30
N TYR A 215 20.92 4.21 -0.18
CA TYR A 215 21.52 2.94 0.20
C TYR A 215 22.06 2.25 -1.04
N ASP A 216 23.05 1.39 -0.86
CA ASP A 216 23.54 0.52 -1.93
C ASP A 216 22.44 -0.45 -2.42
N TYR A 217 22.78 -1.28 -3.37
CA TYR A 217 21.84 -2.27 -3.91
C TYR A 217 21.31 -3.27 -2.87
N THR A 218 21.98 -3.41 -1.73
CA THR A 218 21.50 -4.26 -0.62
C THR A 218 20.38 -3.60 0.17
N GLY A 219 20.27 -2.27 0.12
CA GLY A 219 19.22 -1.49 0.76
C GLY A 219 19.46 -1.17 2.25
N TYR A 220 20.62 -1.50 2.82
CA TYR A 220 20.92 -1.21 4.22
C TYR A 220 22.29 -0.59 4.50
N ASN A 221 23.20 -0.53 3.52
CA ASN A 221 24.44 0.24 3.64
C ASN A 221 24.24 1.62 3.01
N ARG A 222 24.48 2.66 3.78
CA ARG A 222 24.41 4.04 3.27
C ARG A 222 25.51 4.28 2.24
N VAL A 223 25.17 4.97 1.16
CA VAL A 223 26.12 5.42 0.13
C VAL A 223 26.27 6.93 0.20
N ASN A 224 27.51 7.40 0.03
CA ASN A 224 27.78 8.81 -0.03
C ASN A 224 27.60 9.30 -1.48
N VAL A 225 26.54 10.09 -1.70
CA VAL A 225 26.17 10.62 -3.03
C VAL A 225 26.66 12.06 -3.25
N ASN A 226 27.60 12.55 -2.44
CA ASN A 226 28.06 13.95 -2.45
C ASN A 226 28.66 14.47 -3.78
N ASN A 227 28.82 13.61 -4.78
CA ASN A 227 29.44 13.99 -6.05
C ASN A 227 28.50 13.98 -7.27
N ASP A 228 27.19 13.76 -7.05
CA ASP A 228 26.25 13.68 -8.17
C ASP A 228 25.39 14.95 -8.28
N ASN A 229 25.56 15.70 -9.39
CA ASN A 229 24.83 16.94 -9.67
C ASN A 229 23.31 16.77 -9.82
N ASN A 230 22.79 15.55 -9.66
CA ASN A 230 21.37 15.20 -9.75
C ASN A 230 20.66 15.07 -8.40
N MET A 231 21.30 15.49 -7.32
CA MET A 231 20.68 15.43 -5.99
C MET A 231 19.48 16.38 -5.90
N PRO A 232 18.38 15.94 -5.26
CA PRO A 232 17.33 16.88 -4.91
C PRO A 232 17.92 18.00 -4.03
N PRO A 233 17.54 19.26 -4.26
CA PRO A 233 18.06 20.37 -3.46
C PRO A 233 17.78 20.10 -2.00
N SER A 234 18.78 20.36 -1.15
CA SER A 234 18.58 20.35 0.30
C SER A 234 17.39 21.25 0.60
N GLN A 235 16.36 20.73 1.26
CA GLN A 235 15.27 21.58 1.70
C GLN A 235 15.83 22.57 2.72
N SER A 236 16.13 23.78 2.25
CA SER A 236 16.49 24.90 3.14
C SER A 236 15.24 25.28 3.91
N GLY A 237 15.17 24.92 5.20
CA GLY A 237 14.03 25.23 6.05
C GLY A 237 14.28 24.76 7.47
N THR A 238 13.32 25.03 8.35
CA THR A 238 13.35 24.57 9.72
C THR A 238 13.40 23.05 9.79
N THR A 239 14.33 22.49 10.56
CA THR A 239 14.42 21.04 10.76
C THR A 239 13.13 20.53 11.40
N ILE A 240 12.42 19.69 10.66
CA ILE A 240 11.21 19.01 11.16
C ILE A 240 11.63 17.66 11.74
N ILE A 241 11.23 17.39 12.95
CA ILE A 241 11.46 16.12 13.64
C ILE A 241 10.12 15.44 13.88
N ASN A 242 10.00 14.21 13.40
CA ASN A 242 8.86 13.35 13.60
C ASN A 242 9.20 12.19 14.50
N ARG A 243 8.25 11.77 15.29
CA ARG A 243 8.35 10.60 16.15
C ARG A 243 7.20 9.65 15.92
N GLU A 244 7.52 8.48 15.38
CA GLU A 244 6.55 7.45 15.02
C GLU A 244 6.82 6.16 15.82
N PRO A 245 5.80 5.36 16.17
CA PRO A 245 6.02 4.07 16.78
C PRO A 245 6.73 3.13 15.81
N LEU A 246 7.73 2.37 16.28
CA LEU A 246 8.43 1.37 15.46
C LEU A 246 7.55 0.14 15.20
N VAL A 247 6.70 -0.22 16.17
CA VAL A 247 5.79 -1.38 16.06
C VAL A 247 4.35 -0.92 16.15
N ILE A 248 3.55 -1.33 15.18
CA ILE A 248 2.12 -1.00 15.10
C ILE A 248 1.28 -2.26 15.01
N TYR A 249 0.04 -2.18 15.47
CA TYR A 249 -0.97 -3.19 15.13
C TYR A 249 -1.49 -2.98 13.72
N THR A 250 -1.53 -4.04 12.94
CA THR A 250 -2.16 -4.09 11.61
C THR A 250 -3.53 -4.77 11.66
N ASP A 251 -3.77 -5.61 12.67
CA ASP A 251 -5.05 -6.20 13.03
C ASP A 251 -5.02 -6.49 14.55
N GLU A 252 -5.65 -5.60 15.36
CA GLU A 252 -5.67 -5.76 16.82
C GLU A 252 -6.40 -7.04 17.25
N CYS A 253 -7.53 -7.35 16.61
CA CYS A 253 -8.34 -8.52 16.95
C CYS A 253 -7.56 -9.82 16.80
N LYS A 254 -6.63 -9.86 15.85
CA LYS A 254 -5.76 -11.03 15.60
C LYS A 254 -4.35 -10.87 16.18
N ASN A 255 -4.11 -9.82 16.95
CA ASN A 255 -2.79 -9.48 17.48
C ASN A 255 -1.69 -9.43 16.41
N LYS A 256 -2.05 -9.00 15.17
CA LYS A 256 -1.08 -8.88 14.09
C LYS A 256 -0.34 -7.56 14.19
N LYS A 257 0.97 -7.62 14.07
CA LYS A 257 1.87 -6.47 14.21
C LYS A 257 2.81 -6.36 13.02
N ALA A 258 3.25 -5.15 12.74
CA ALA A 258 4.25 -4.87 11.72
C ALA A 258 5.28 -3.87 12.23
N LEU A 259 6.47 -3.90 11.65
CA LEU A 259 7.41 -2.81 11.78
C LEU A 259 6.91 -1.61 10.95
N MET A 260 7.03 -0.40 11.51
CA MET A 260 6.85 0.84 10.78
C MET A 260 8.19 1.57 10.77
N LEU A 261 9.04 1.16 9.82
CA LEU A 261 10.41 1.64 9.67
C LEU A 261 10.66 2.00 8.20
N SER A 262 10.69 3.29 7.92
CA SER A 262 11.05 3.80 6.59
C SER A 262 12.50 4.31 6.64
N PRO A 263 13.42 3.78 5.84
CA PRO A 263 14.78 4.30 5.70
C PRO A 263 14.84 5.77 5.32
N PHE A 264 13.83 6.21 4.57
CA PHE A 264 13.72 7.60 4.16
C PHE A 264 13.58 8.52 5.38
N ARG A 265 14.51 9.47 5.53
CA ARG A 265 14.58 10.41 6.67
C ARG A 265 14.82 9.78 8.05
N PHE A 266 15.16 8.50 8.13
CA PHE A 266 15.53 7.87 9.40
C PHE A 266 16.72 8.61 10.05
N ALA A 267 16.55 9.07 11.28
CA ALA A 267 17.59 9.71 12.06
C ALA A 267 18.15 8.77 13.14
N LYS A 268 17.30 8.26 14.00
CA LYS A 268 17.67 7.33 15.07
C LYS A 268 16.43 6.69 15.70
N PHE A 269 16.66 5.69 16.54
CA PHE A 269 15.66 5.22 17.48
C PHE A 269 15.65 6.12 18.71
N ASP A 270 14.46 6.30 19.30
CA ASP A 270 14.30 7.10 20.51
C ASP A 270 15.09 6.46 21.66
N LYS A 271 15.71 7.30 22.47
CA LYS A 271 16.51 6.91 23.65
C LYS A 271 17.79 6.12 23.35
N MET A 272 18.20 6.02 22.10
CA MET A 272 19.46 5.41 21.67
C MET A 272 20.45 6.47 21.18
N SER A 273 21.74 6.16 21.26
CA SER A 273 22.76 6.91 20.53
C SER A 273 22.56 6.80 19.02
N CYS A 274 23.19 7.65 18.22
CA CYS A 274 23.14 7.52 16.77
C CYS A 274 23.83 6.23 16.30
N GLU A 275 24.91 5.82 16.93
CA GLU A 275 25.68 4.63 16.63
C GLU A 275 24.84 3.35 16.91
N ASP A 276 24.36 3.18 18.16
CA ASP A 276 23.51 2.04 18.53
C ASP A 276 22.24 1.96 17.64
N SER A 277 21.67 3.12 17.32
CA SER A 277 20.50 3.20 16.44
C SER A 277 20.79 2.70 15.05
N PHE A 278 21.99 3.02 14.52
CA PHE A 278 22.36 2.60 13.18
C PHE A 278 22.69 1.11 13.11
N ASP A 279 23.30 0.56 14.16
CA ASP A 279 23.56 -0.88 14.27
C ASP A 279 22.26 -1.68 14.36
N LEU A 280 21.32 -1.26 15.21
CA LEU A 280 19.99 -1.87 15.26
C LEU A 280 19.23 -1.74 13.93
N TYR A 281 19.29 -0.57 13.30
CA TYR A 281 18.70 -0.35 11.99
C TYR A 281 19.24 -1.35 10.96
N ARG A 282 20.58 -1.51 10.88
CA ARG A 282 21.22 -2.44 9.95
C ARG A 282 20.83 -3.88 10.23
N GLU A 283 20.77 -4.28 11.51
CA GLU A 283 20.28 -5.61 11.88
C GLU A 283 18.84 -5.82 11.42
N LEU A 284 17.91 -4.89 11.71
CA LEU A 284 16.53 -5.00 11.32
C LEU A 284 16.38 -5.08 9.79
N MET A 285 17.08 -4.23 9.05
CA MET A 285 17.00 -4.22 7.59
C MET A 285 17.60 -5.48 6.97
N SER A 286 18.80 -5.89 7.36
CA SER A 286 19.53 -6.99 6.70
C SER A 286 19.04 -8.37 7.10
N LYS A 287 18.74 -8.58 8.39
CA LYS A 287 18.39 -9.90 8.92
C LYS A 287 16.90 -10.22 8.78
N TYR A 288 16.04 -9.22 9.02
CA TYR A 288 14.61 -9.48 9.16
C TYR A 288 13.79 -8.91 7.98
N ILE A 289 14.05 -7.68 7.54
CA ILE A 289 13.21 -7.01 6.54
C ILE A 289 13.60 -7.43 5.13
N LEU A 290 14.86 -7.27 4.74
CA LEU A 290 15.35 -7.47 3.37
C LEU A 290 15.98 -8.85 3.13
N ASN A 291 15.62 -9.86 3.91
CA ASN A 291 16.03 -11.22 3.60
C ASN A 291 15.36 -11.72 2.30
N LYS A 292 16.02 -12.64 1.60
CA LYS A 292 15.59 -13.09 0.26
C LYS A 292 14.18 -13.71 0.25
N GLU A 293 13.80 -14.36 1.32
CA GLU A 293 12.49 -15.05 1.42
C GLU A 293 11.34 -14.06 1.62
N ASN A 294 11.64 -12.88 2.14
CA ASN A 294 10.67 -11.82 2.38
C ASN A 294 10.48 -10.89 1.17
N ILE A 295 11.41 -10.87 0.21
CA ILE A 295 11.34 -9.97 -0.94
C ILE A 295 10.50 -10.57 -2.05
N VAL A 296 9.49 -9.81 -2.48
CA VAL A 296 8.68 -10.07 -3.69
C VAL A 296 9.01 -9.02 -4.73
N LYS A 297 9.37 -9.46 -5.94
CA LYS A 297 9.58 -8.58 -7.10
C LYS A 297 8.36 -8.60 -8.00
N ILE A 298 7.84 -7.43 -8.31
CA ILE A 298 6.75 -7.24 -9.26
C ILE A 298 7.34 -6.83 -10.59
N LYS A 299 7.22 -7.70 -11.59
CA LYS A 299 7.45 -7.38 -12.99
C LYS A 299 6.14 -6.83 -13.56
N TRP A 300 6.22 -5.66 -14.17
CA TRP A 300 5.06 -4.95 -14.66
C TRP A 300 4.75 -5.28 -16.11
N GLU A 301 3.47 -5.35 -16.42
CA GLU A 301 2.93 -5.29 -17.78
C GLU A 301 2.09 -4.03 -17.92
N MET A 302 1.90 -3.57 -19.14
CA MET A 302 1.02 -2.43 -19.41
C MET A 302 -0.41 -2.75 -18.94
N ASN A 303 -1.06 -1.78 -18.32
CA ASN A 303 -2.39 -1.90 -17.72
C ASN A 303 -2.48 -2.81 -16.47
N ASP A 304 -1.36 -3.16 -15.87
CA ASP A 304 -1.34 -3.77 -14.54
C ASP A 304 -1.65 -2.71 -13.48
N MET A 305 -2.47 -3.08 -12.51
CA MET A 305 -2.77 -2.27 -11.34
C MET A 305 -2.43 -3.07 -10.08
N LEU A 306 -1.60 -2.49 -9.21
CA LEU A 306 -1.30 -3.04 -7.89
C LEU A 306 -1.89 -2.13 -6.82
N ILE A 307 -2.70 -2.72 -5.95
CA ILE A 307 -3.13 -2.12 -4.68
C ILE A 307 -2.33 -2.78 -3.57
N PHE A 308 -1.66 -1.99 -2.72
CA PHE A 308 -0.86 -2.57 -1.65
C PHE A 308 -1.04 -1.83 -0.31
N ASN A 309 -0.88 -2.58 0.78
CA ASN A 309 -1.00 -2.04 2.13
C ASN A 309 0.34 -1.46 2.57
N ASN A 310 0.44 -0.14 2.51
CA ASN A 310 1.66 0.59 2.84
C ASN A 310 2.08 0.46 4.31
N ARG A 311 1.15 0.17 5.23
CA ARG A 311 1.49 -0.04 6.66
C ARG A 311 2.00 -1.45 6.95
N LYS A 312 1.84 -2.39 6.01
CA LYS A 312 2.31 -3.78 6.11
C LYS A 312 3.54 -4.08 5.26
N LEU A 313 3.90 -3.17 4.36
CA LEU A 313 4.94 -3.38 3.36
C LEU A 313 5.91 -2.20 3.32
N ILE A 314 7.16 -2.53 3.07
CA ILE A 314 8.16 -1.57 2.62
C ILE A 314 8.48 -1.87 1.15
N HIS A 315 8.79 -0.86 0.35
CA HIS A 315 9.03 -1.07 -1.07
C HIS A 315 10.16 -0.19 -1.63
N SER A 316 10.68 -0.59 -2.77
CA SER A 316 11.70 0.13 -3.54
C SER A 316 11.59 -0.20 -5.02
N SER A 317 12.01 0.72 -5.88
CA SER A 317 12.31 0.35 -7.27
C SER A 317 13.52 -0.60 -7.30
N SER A 318 13.54 -1.52 -8.28
CA SER A 318 14.70 -2.36 -8.52
C SER A 318 15.92 -1.50 -8.91
N PRO A 319 17.12 -1.80 -8.42
CA PRO A 319 18.34 -1.05 -8.73
C PRO A 319 18.86 -1.28 -10.15
N SER A 320 18.09 -1.85 -11.05
CA SER A 320 18.48 -2.05 -12.45
C SER A 320 18.64 -0.72 -13.19
N ILE A 321 19.76 -0.54 -13.86
CA ILE A 321 20.12 0.67 -14.58
C ILE A 321 19.51 0.69 -16.00
N GLU A 322 19.22 -0.47 -16.52
CA GLU A 322 18.89 -0.63 -17.95
C GLU A 322 17.60 0.07 -18.33
N TYR A 323 16.66 0.20 -17.39
CA TYR A 323 15.38 0.82 -17.69
C TYR A 323 15.42 2.37 -17.74
N GLU A 324 16.50 3.04 -17.33
CA GLU A 324 16.65 4.49 -17.51
C GLU A 324 16.61 4.90 -18.98
N ASN A 325 16.96 3.98 -19.88
CA ASN A 325 16.94 4.18 -21.32
C ASN A 325 15.55 3.97 -21.95
N TYR A 326 14.56 3.53 -21.18
CA TYR A 326 13.23 3.22 -21.67
C TYR A 326 12.16 4.06 -20.96
N GLU A 327 11.10 4.37 -21.68
CA GLU A 327 9.99 5.08 -21.08
C GLU A 327 9.23 4.21 -20.08
N ARG A 328 8.94 4.79 -18.93
CA ARG A 328 8.01 4.27 -17.92
C ARG A 328 7.00 5.34 -17.58
N LEU A 329 5.73 4.97 -17.49
CA LEU A 329 4.65 5.90 -17.12
C LEU A 329 3.60 5.17 -16.30
N TYR A 330 3.14 5.79 -15.21
CA TYR A 330 2.15 5.18 -14.34
C TYR A 330 1.40 6.23 -13.51
N TYR A 331 0.18 5.89 -13.11
CA TYR A 331 -0.49 6.59 -12.02
C TYR A 331 0.02 6.08 -10.69
N SER A 332 0.13 6.98 -9.73
CA SER A 332 0.40 6.69 -8.32
C SER A 332 -0.68 7.32 -7.46
N CYS A 333 -1.23 6.55 -6.53
CA CYS A 333 -2.19 7.03 -5.54
C CYS A 333 -1.69 6.68 -4.14
N PHE A 334 -1.59 7.68 -3.28
CA PHE A 334 -1.47 7.52 -1.83
C PHE A 334 -2.81 7.95 -1.25
N LEU A 335 -3.63 6.99 -0.84
CA LEU A 335 -5.00 7.29 -0.44
C LEU A 335 -5.02 7.94 0.95
N GLY A 336 -5.53 9.17 1.03
CA GLY A 336 -5.72 9.85 2.31
C GLY A 336 -6.60 9.02 3.26
N THR A 337 -6.26 8.99 4.55
CA THR A 337 -6.99 8.17 5.53
C THR A 337 -7.12 8.84 6.87
N ASP A 338 -8.27 8.63 7.54
CA ASP A 338 -8.48 8.97 8.94
C ASP A 338 -8.21 7.78 9.89
N ALA A 339 -7.88 6.60 9.34
CA ALA A 339 -7.56 5.43 10.14
C ALA A 339 -6.36 5.69 11.09
N PRO A 340 -6.49 5.42 12.40
CA PRO A 340 -5.41 5.66 13.34
C PRO A 340 -4.22 4.72 13.09
N ILE A 341 -3.05 5.16 13.52
CA ILE A 341 -1.90 4.28 13.75
C ILE A 341 -2.04 3.77 15.18
N ILE A 342 -2.18 2.46 15.33
CA ILE A 342 -2.39 1.84 16.63
C ILE A 342 -1.03 1.32 17.12
N LYS A 343 -0.45 2.05 18.06
CA LYS A 343 0.84 1.69 18.65
C LYS A 343 0.72 0.39 19.45
N CYS A 344 1.73 -0.47 19.33
CA CYS A 344 1.89 -1.59 20.24
C CYS A 344 2.28 -1.05 21.64
N ASN A 345 1.39 -1.20 22.61
CA ASN A 345 1.73 -0.97 23.99
C ASN A 345 2.28 -2.28 24.58
N SER A 346 3.34 -2.20 25.42
CA SER A 346 3.74 -3.33 26.23
C SER A 346 2.61 -3.73 27.16
N ILE A 347 2.26 -4.96 27.14
CA ILE A 347 1.43 -5.61 28.16
C ILE A 347 2.31 -5.82 29.39
#